data_4694f328e6e03e74b31bd00f8fb737f8
#
_entry.id   4694f328e6e03e74b31bd00f8fb737f8
#
_cell.length_a   1.000
_cell.length_b   1.000
_cell.length_c   1.000
_cell.angle_alpha   90.00
_cell.angle_beta   90.00
_cell.angle_gamma   90.00
#
_symmetry.space_group_name_H-M   'P 1'
#
loop_
_entity.id
_entity.type
_entity.pdbx_description
1 polymer ?
#
loop_
_entity_poly.entity_id
_entity_poly.type
_entity_poly.pdbx_seq_one_letter_code
_entity_poly.pdbx_strand_id
1 'polypeptide(L)'
;MRDTDKLHVNHNDVVYSQEDAAALARAFDDAAHKLGDFQGKIRSEGMHAAQEFRGRYATLFVLNYGQCMDDARRLADACHRAAEAVRKIPRAAEAEQDNRRRARQAELSRDTARSVNGDKAAAFGAHEKRDPFRPAYQAQPGPEIEVNP
;
A
#
# COMPACT_ATOMS: atom_id res chain seq x y z
N MET A 1 -21.83 34.43 -2.19
CA MET A 1 -20.77 34.35 -1.18
C MET A 1 -20.51 32.87 -0.98
N ARG A 2 -19.46 32.34 -1.62
CA ARG A 2 -19.14 30.91 -1.51
C ARG A 2 -18.24 30.77 -0.28
N ASP A 3 -18.73 30.03 0.70
CA ASP A 3 -17.92 29.53 1.82
C ASP A 3 -16.81 28.68 1.21
N THR A 4 -15.62 29.26 1.14
CA THR A 4 -14.43 28.52 0.76
C THR A 4 -14.13 27.56 1.88
N ASP A 5 -14.30 26.29 1.60
CA ASP A 5 -13.90 25.17 2.42
C ASP A 5 -12.61 25.48 3.19
N LYS A 6 -12.76 25.65 4.49
CA LYS A 6 -11.62 25.60 5.39
C LYS A 6 -11.08 24.18 5.29
N LEU A 7 -10.11 23.99 4.42
CA LEU A 7 -9.29 22.78 4.41
C LEU A 7 -8.77 22.59 5.83
N HIS A 8 -9.40 21.67 6.56
CA HIS A 8 -8.94 21.28 7.89
C HIS A 8 -7.56 20.65 7.72
N VAL A 9 -6.52 21.44 7.98
CA VAL A 9 -5.17 20.89 8.05
C VAL A 9 -5.16 19.95 9.24
N ASN A 10 -4.86 18.68 8.99
CA ASN A 10 -4.73 17.71 10.06
C ASN A 10 -3.42 18.01 10.81
N HIS A 11 -3.54 18.60 12.00
CA HIS A 11 -2.41 18.99 12.84
C HIS A 11 -1.85 17.85 13.67
N ASN A 12 -2.51 16.70 13.70
CA ASN A 12 -2.05 15.55 14.49
C ASN A 12 -0.79 14.96 13.84
N ASP A 13 0.09 14.43 14.67
CA ASP A 13 1.25 13.70 14.17
C ASP A 13 0.83 12.39 13.50
N VAL A 14 1.63 11.96 12.53
CA VAL A 14 1.42 10.67 11.87
C VAL A 14 1.78 9.57 12.86
N VAL A 15 0.80 8.75 13.22
CA VAL A 15 1.04 7.56 14.04
C VAL A 15 1.51 6.44 13.13
N TYR A 16 2.75 6.02 13.31
CA TYR A 16 3.37 4.99 12.49
C TYR A 16 4.39 4.21 13.30
N SER A 17 4.34 2.88 13.21
CA SER A 17 5.32 1.98 13.81
C SER A 17 6.21 1.38 12.72
N GLN A 18 7.48 1.77 12.71
CA GLN A 18 8.46 1.24 11.77
C GLN A 18 8.74 -0.24 12.03
N GLU A 19 8.72 -0.64 13.30
CA GLU A 19 8.94 -2.03 13.70
C GLU A 19 7.82 -2.95 13.20
N ASP A 20 6.57 -2.54 13.37
CA ASP A 20 5.41 -3.32 12.90
C ASP A 20 5.40 -3.44 11.38
N ALA A 21 5.72 -2.37 10.66
CA ALA A 21 5.81 -2.43 9.21
C ALA A 21 6.95 -3.35 8.74
N ALA A 22 8.11 -3.30 9.40
CA ALA A 22 9.21 -4.19 9.09
C ALA A 22 8.86 -5.66 9.39
N ALA A 23 8.14 -5.92 10.48
CA ALA A 23 7.65 -7.25 10.82
C ALA A 23 6.64 -7.76 9.80
N LEU A 24 5.70 -6.91 9.39
CA LEU A 24 4.70 -7.24 8.36
C LEU A 24 5.36 -7.53 7.00
N ALA A 25 6.32 -6.72 6.58
CA ALA A 25 7.04 -6.96 5.33
C ALA A 25 7.79 -8.31 5.36
N ARG A 26 8.44 -8.64 6.47
CA ARG A 26 9.09 -9.96 6.66
C ARG A 26 8.08 -11.09 6.59
N ALA A 27 6.92 -10.95 7.23
CA ALA A 27 5.88 -11.97 7.19
C ALA A 27 5.38 -12.25 5.76
N PHE A 28 5.26 -11.22 4.92
CA PHE A 28 4.94 -11.41 3.50
C PHE A 28 6.05 -12.10 2.71
N ASP A 29 7.31 -11.76 2.96
CA ASP A 29 8.43 -12.45 2.31
C ASP A 29 8.51 -13.92 2.71
N ASP A 30 8.34 -14.21 4.00
CA ASP A 30 8.31 -15.60 4.51
C ASP A 30 7.16 -16.40 3.89
N ALA A 31 5.99 -15.78 3.72
CA ALA A 31 4.86 -16.40 3.04
C ALA A 31 5.18 -16.70 1.57
N ALA A 32 5.81 -15.76 0.85
CA ALA A 32 6.23 -15.97 -0.53
C ALA A 32 7.25 -17.11 -0.65
N HIS A 33 8.23 -17.17 0.25
CA HIS A 33 9.21 -18.26 0.28
C HIS A 33 8.55 -19.62 0.52
N LYS A 34 7.66 -19.73 1.50
CA LYS A 34 6.92 -20.97 1.79
C LYS A 34 6.08 -21.43 0.60
N LEU A 35 5.49 -20.50 -0.14
CA LEU A 35 4.77 -20.81 -1.38
C LEU A 35 5.70 -21.33 -2.47
N GLY A 36 6.91 -20.77 -2.59
CA GLY A 36 7.94 -21.26 -3.51
C GLY A 36 8.41 -22.67 -3.17
N ASP A 37 8.68 -22.94 -1.88
CA ASP A 37 9.05 -24.27 -1.40
C ASP A 37 7.94 -25.29 -1.65
N PHE A 38 6.68 -24.90 -1.40
CA PHE A 38 5.51 -25.70 -1.68
C PHE A 38 5.39 -26.04 -3.17
N GLN A 39 5.61 -25.06 -4.05
CA GLN A 39 5.63 -25.28 -5.50
C GLN A 39 6.70 -26.30 -5.90
N GLY A 40 7.90 -26.23 -5.33
CA GLY A 40 8.98 -27.18 -5.58
C GLY A 40 8.59 -28.62 -5.22
N LYS A 41 7.99 -28.81 -4.05
CA LYS A 41 7.52 -30.12 -3.56
C LYS A 41 6.40 -30.65 -4.45
N ILE A 42 5.35 -29.86 -4.67
CA ILE A 42 4.22 -30.29 -5.51
C ILE A 42 4.68 -30.60 -6.93
N ARG A 43 5.64 -29.84 -7.47
CA ARG A 43 6.15 -30.12 -8.82
C ARG A 43 6.74 -31.51 -8.91
N SER A 44 7.59 -31.95 -7.97
CA SER A 44 8.18 -33.28 -7.98
C SER A 44 7.15 -34.38 -7.78
N GLU A 45 6.28 -34.21 -6.78
CA GLU A 45 5.25 -35.21 -6.45
C GLU A 45 4.16 -35.30 -7.52
N GLY A 46 3.71 -34.11 -8.05
CA GLY A 46 2.69 -34.04 -9.09
C GLY A 46 3.16 -34.64 -10.42
N MET A 47 4.41 -34.44 -10.80
CA MET A 47 4.98 -35.07 -11.98
C MET A 47 5.04 -36.60 -11.82
N HIS A 48 5.39 -37.08 -10.64
CA HIS A 48 5.40 -38.50 -10.34
C HIS A 48 3.99 -39.13 -10.41
N ALA A 49 3.03 -38.49 -9.74
CA ALA A 49 1.64 -38.90 -9.78
C ALA A 49 1.05 -38.88 -11.20
N ALA A 50 1.37 -37.87 -12.02
CA ALA A 50 0.89 -37.77 -13.39
C ALA A 50 1.34 -38.95 -14.27
N GLN A 51 2.45 -39.64 -13.95
CA GLN A 51 2.91 -40.82 -14.67
C GLN A 51 2.09 -42.06 -14.33
N GLU A 52 1.53 -42.12 -13.13
CA GLU A 52 0.74 -43.25 -12.66
C GLU A 52 -0.73 -43.19 -13.08
N PHE A 53 -1.28 -41.98 -13.28
CA PHE A 53 -2.66 -41.79 -13.72
C PHE A 53 -2.86 -42.17 -15.19
N ARG A 54 -4.01 -42.77 -15.50
CA ARG A 54 -4.41 -43.15 -16.85
C ARG A 54 -5.82 -42.64 -17.19
N GLY A 55 -6.04 -42.43 -18.48
CA GLY A 55 -7.37 -42.11 -19.00
C GLY A 55 -7.81 -40.68 -18.66
N ARG A 56 -9.14 -40.48 -18.62
CA ARG A 56 -9.77 -39.16 -18.42
C ARG A 56 -9.34 -38.43 -17.14
N TYR A 57 -9.12 -39.18 -16.09
CA TYR A 57 -8.69 -38.61 -14.79
C TYR A 57 -7.28 -38.05 -14.84
N ALA A 58 -6.39 -38.63 -15.66
CA ALA A 58 -5.06 -38.06 -15.85
C ALA A 58 -5.12 -36.62 -16.43
N THR A 59 -5.99 -36.41 -17.43
CA THR A 59 -6.16 -35.08 -18.02
C THR A 59 -6.69 -34.10 -17.01
N LEU A 60 -7.72 -34.44 -16.22
CA LEU A 60 -8.27 -33.56 -15.18
C LEU A 60 -7.24 -33.25 -14.09
N PHE A 61 -6.45 -34.29 -13.70
CA PHE A 61 -5.38 -34.07 -12.71
C PHE A 61 -4.36 -33.03 -13.22
N VAL A 62 -3.86 -33.20 -14.45
CA VAL A 62 -2.86 -32.29 -15.04
C VAL A 62 -3.39 -30.88 -15.15
N LEU A 63 -4.64 -30.69 -15.55
CA LEU A 63 -5.27 -29.37 -15.64
C LEU A 63 -5.36 -28.71 -14.26
N ASN A 64 -5.92 -29.40 -13.26
CA ASN A 64 -6.06 -28.88 -11.91
C ASN A 64 -4.71 -28.63 -11.25
N TYR A 65 -3.74 -29.49 -11.49
CA TYR A 65 -2.38 -29.33 -11.03
C TYR A 65 -1.74 -28.06 -11.61
N GLY A 66 -1.86 -27.86 -12.93
CA GLY A 66 -1.37 -26.65 -13.61
C GLY A 66 -1.97 -25.39 -13.00
N GLN A 67 -3.28 -25.37 -12.79
CA GLN A 67 -3.97 -24.24 -12.18
C GLN A 67 -3.48 -23.99 -10.75
N CYS A 68 -3.35 -25.01 -9.92
CA CYS A 68 -2.83 -24.90 -8.57
C CYS A 68 -1.42 -24.27 -8.54
N MET A 69 -0.55 -24.69 -9.46
CA MET A 69 0.80 -24.15 -9.59
C MET A 69 0.81 -22.67 -10.00
N ASP A 70 -0.07 -22.29 -10.92
CA ASP A 70 -0.20 -20.88 -11.34
C ASP A 70 -0.76 -20.00 -10.24
N ASP A 71 -1.76 -20.47 -9.51
CA ASP A 71 -2.34 -19.74 -8.38
C ASP A 71 -1.31 -19.55 -7.25
N ALA A 72 -0.54 -20.58 -6.93
CA ALA A 72 0.53 -20.48 -5.94
C ALA A 72 1.59 -19.44 -6.35
N ARG A 73 1.94 -19.39 -7.65
CA ARG A 73 2.87 -18.37 -8.18
C ARG A 73 2.30 -16.97 -8.05
N ARG A 74 1.05 -16.77 -8.48
CA ARG A 74 0.37 -15.47 -8.38
C ARG A 74 0.28 -14.98 -6.93
N LEU A 75 0.05 -15.91 -5.99
CA LEU A 75 -0.02 -15.58 -4.57
C LEU A 75 1.36 -15.20 -4.03
N ALA A 76 2.42 -15.93 -4.39
CA ALA A 76 3.79 -15.58 -4.03
C ALA A 76 4.18 -14.18 -4.55
N ASP A 77 3.87 -13.89 -5.81
CA ASP A 77 4.10 -12.57 -6.42
C ASP A 77 3.30 -11.46 -5.72
N ALA A 78 2.06 -11.75 -5.31
CA ALA A 78 1.25 -10.83 -4.53
C ALA A 78 1.85 -10.53 -3.15
N CYS A 79 2.36 -11.56 -2.47
CA CYS A 79 3.07 -11.39 -1.20
C CYS A 79 4.33 -10.53 -1.36
N HIS A 80 5.13 -10.75 -2.39
CA HIS A 80 6.30 -9.90 -2.67
C HIS A 80 5.91 -8.45 -2.92
N ARG A 81 4.89 -8.19 -3.76
CA ARG A 81 4.40 -6.83 -3.99
C ARG A 81 3.88 -6.18 -2.71
N ALA A 82 3.20 -6.94 -1.85
CA ALA A 82 2.74 -6.45 -0.55
C ALA A 82 3.91 -6.08 0.36
N ALA A 83 4.95 -6.91 0.44
CA ALA A 83 6.16 -6.62 1.20
C ALA A 83 6.83 -5.32 0.72
N GLU A 84 6.96 -5.14 -0.60
CA GLU A 84 7.52 -3.92 -1.19
C GLU A 84 6.67 -2.68 -0.90
N ALA A 85 5.34 -2.81 -0.98
CA ALA A 85 4.43 -1.72 -0.65
C ALA A 85 4.57 -1.29 0.82
N VAL A 86 4.60 -2.26 1.74
CA VAL A 86 4.79 -2.00 3.17
C VAL A 86 6.14 -1.32 3.44
N ARG A 87 7.22 -1.71 2.77
CA ARG A 87 8.55 -1.08 2.90
C ARG A 87 8.58 0.39 2.43
N LYS A 88 7.63 0.82 1.63
CA LYS A 88 7.50 2.23 1.19
C LYS A 88 6.77 3.11 2.20
N ILE A 89 5.98 2.52 3.10
CA ILE A 89 5.18 3.25 4.09
C ILE A 89 6.02 4.17 4.99
N PRO A 90 7.20 3.77 5.52
CA PRO A 90 8.02 4.64 6.36
C PRO A 90 8.34 5.97 5.70
N ARG A 91 8.83 5.93 4.46
CA ARG A 91 9.18 7.14 3.71
C ARG A 91 7.96 8.03 3.45
N ALA A 92 6.82 7.42 3.16
CA ALA A 92 5.58 8.17 2.96
C ALA A 92 5.10 8.81 4.28
N ALA A 93 5.21 8.10 5.40
CA ALA A 93 4.85 8.61 6.72
C ALA A 93 5.77 9.77 7.15
N GLU A 94 7.08 9.65 6.94
CA GLU A 94 8.06 10.72 7.20
C GLU A 94 7.77 11.97 6.35
N ALA A 95 7.54 11.78 5.05
CA ALA A 95 7.22 12.89 4.15
C ALA A 95 5.93 13.61 4.55
N GLU A 96 4.91 12.86 4.96
CA GLU A 96 3.66 13.42 5.46
C GLU A 96 3.86 14.15 6.78
N GLN A 97 4.64 13.59 7.70
CA GLN A 97 4.97 14.25 8.95
C GLN A 97 5.69 15.58 8.74
N ASP A 98 6.62 15.63 7.79
CA ASP A 98 7.33 16.87 7.45
C ASP A 98 6.41 17.88 6.80
N ASN A 99 5.46 17.46 5.97
CA ASN A 99 4.43 18.33 5.41
C ASN A 99 3.55 18.94 6.52
N ARG A 100 3.12 18.12 7.48
CA ARG A 100 2.32 18.59 8.62
C ARG A 100 3.10 19.57 9.49
N ARG A 101 4.38 19.30 9.75
CA ARG A 101 5.26 20.23 10.49
C ARG A 101 5.38 21.57 9.78
N ARG A 102 5.63 21.56 8.46
CA ARG A 102 5.72 22.80 7.65
C ARG A 102 4.40 23.55 7.65
N ALA A 103 3.27 22.87 7.53
CA ALA A 103 1.96 23.51 7.58
C ALA A 103 1.71 24.20 8.93
N ARG A 104 2.00 23.51 10.05
CA ARG A 104 1.90 24.09 11.41
C ARG A 104 2.80 25.31 11.56
N GLN A 105 4.02 25.24 11.09
CA GLN A 105 4.97 26.36 11.17
C GLN A 105 4.51 27.56 10.33
N ALA A 106 3.95 27.32 9.15
CA ALA A 106 3.39 28.37 8.31
C ALA A 106 2.18 29.06 8.96
N GLU A 107 1.31 28.30 9.65
CA GLU A 107 0.18 28.87 10.40
C GLU A 107 0.66 29.72 11.59
N LEU A 108 1.59 29.21 12.38
CA LEU A 108 2.18 29.98 13.48
C LEU A 108 2.81 31.29 12.98
N SER A 109 3.53 31.23 11.85
CA SER A 109 4.13 32.43 11.25
C SER A 109 3.07 33.43 10.78
N ARG A 110 1.95 32.96 10.24
CA ARG A 110 0.81 33.84 9.84
C ARG A 110 0.14 34.47 11.04
N ASP A 111 -0.08 33.72 12.12
CA ASP A 111 -0.71 34.21 13.33
C ASP A 111 0.19 35.26 14.03
N THR A 112 1.50 35.00 14.05
CA THR A 112 2.49 35.93 14.56
C THR A 112 2.49 37.23 13.71
N ALA A 113 2.48 37.10 12.37
CA ALA A 113 2.42 38.27 11.48
C ALA A 113 1.12 39.07 11.62
N ARG A 114 -0.02 38.39 11.85
CA ARG A 114 -1.30 39.03 12.15
C ARG A 114 -1.27 39.81 13.46
N SER A 115 -0.67 39.23 14.50
CA SER A 115 -0.58 39.86 15.81
C SER A 115 0.33 41.10 15.80
N VAL A 116 1.39 41.10 14.98
CA VAL A 116 2.37 42.20 14.91
C VAL A 116 1.93 43.32 13.98
N ASN A 117 1.28 43.02 12.86
CA ASN A 117 1.04 43.98 11.77
C ASN A 117 -0.45 44.35 11.56
N GLY A 118 -1.37 43.83 12.36
CA GLY A 118 -2.81 44.04 12.20
C GLY A 118 -3.28 43.70 10.77
N ASP A 119 -4.22 44.50 10.22
CA ASP A 119 -4.84 44.23 8.91
C ASP A 119 -3.88 44.26 7.70
N LYS A 120 -2.63 44.65 7.86
CA LYS A 120 -1.62 44.59 6.79
C LYS A 120 -1.10 43.20 6.50
N ALA A 121 -1.37 42.23 7.36
CA ALA A 121 -0.96 40.85 7.17
C ALA A 121 -1.65 40.14 6.00
N ALA A 122 -2.74 40.67 5.49
CA ALA A 122 -3.47 40.11 4.36
C ALA A 122 -2.67 40.13 3.03
N ALA A 123 -1.65 41.01 2.93
CA ALA A 123 -0.86 41.15 1.71
C ALA A 123 0.29 40.13 1.56
N PHE A 124 0.71 39.46 2.64
CA PHE A 124 1.91 38.60 2.63
C PHE A 124 1.63 37.10 2.37
N GLY A 125 0.37 36.70 2.35
CA GLY A 125 0.02 35.30 2.27
C GLY A 125 -0.57 34.81 0.96
N ALA A 126 -0.53 35.61 -0.11
CA ALA A 126 -1.44 35.38 -1.25
C ALA A 126 -1.00 34.26 -2.24
N HIS A 127 0.22 33.77 -2.24
CA HIS A 127 0.65 32.88 -3.33
C HIS A 127 1.60 31.72 -2.94
N GLU A 128 1.31 31.03 -1.87
CA GLU A 128 1.82 29.66 -1.83
C GLU A 128 0.70 28.75 -2.32
N LYS A 129 0.79 28.28 -3.58
CA LYS A 129 -0.10 27.27 -4.10
C LYS A 129 0.02 26.05 -3.18
N ARG A 130 -0.98 25.87 -2.33
CA ARG A 130 -1.14 24.63 -1.59
C ARG A 130 -1.41 23.55 -2.62
N ASP A 131 -0.43 22.69 -2.87
CA ASP A 131 -0.72 21.44 -3.51
C ASP A 131 -1.70 20.68 -2.61
N PRO A 132 -2.90 20.35 -3.10
CA PRO A 132 -3.82 19.57 -2.31
C PRO A 132 -3.15 18.24 -1.94
N PHE A 133 -3.17 17.89 -0.66
CA PHE A 133 -2.69 16.59 -0.20
C PHE A 133 -3.32 15.49 -1.05
N ARG A 134 -2.51 14.82 -1.86
CA ARG A 134 -2.86 13.55 -2.47
C ARG A 134 -2.38 12.47 -1.52
N PRO A 135 -3.28 11.68 -0.92
CA PRO A 135 -2.84 10.52 -0.15
C PRO A 135 -1.93 9.69 -1.04
N ALA A 136 -0.76 9.33 -0.53
CA ALA A 136 0.24 8.54 -1.26
C ALA A 136 -0.28 7.14 -1.64
N TYR A 137 -1.45 6.78 -1.13
CA TYR A 137 -2.13 5.53 -1.39
C TYR A 137 -3.60 5.81 -1.73
N GLN A 138 -3.93 5.77 -3.00
CA GLN A 138 -5.29 5.47 -3.42
C GLN A 138 -5.40 3.96 -3.53
N ALA A 139 -6.18 3.35 -2.64
CA ALA A 139 -6.58 1.96 -2.81
C ALA A 139 -7.23 1.82 -4.19
N GLN A 140 -6.53 1.20 -5.13
CA GLN A 140 -7.18 0.78 -6.35
C GLN A 140 -8.26 -0.24 -5.95
N PRO A 141 -9.51 -0.09 -6.41
CA PRO A 141 -10.51 -1.13 -6.22
C PRO A 141 -9.90 -2.42 -6.75
N GLY A 142 -9.86 -3.44 -5.89
CA GLY A 142 -9.47 -4.78 -6.32
C GLY A 142 -10.35 -5.22 -7.49
N PRO A 143 -9.86 -6.12 -8.34
CA PRO A 143 -10.68 -6.67 -9.41
C PRO A 143 -11.95 -7.27 -8.78
N GLU A 144 -13.11 -6.84 -9.27
CA GLU A 144 -14.39 -7.46 -8.91
C GLU A 144 -14.29 -8.95 -9.21
N ILE A 145 -14.38 -9.76 -8.17
CA ILE A 145 -14.49 -11.21 -8.34
C ILE A 145 -15.94 -11.45 -8.78
N GLU A 146 -16.15 -11.60 -10.07
CA GLU A 146 -17.41 -12.14 -10.57
C GLU A 146 -17.56 -13.56 -10.04
N VAL A 147 -18.34 -13.71 -8.98
CA VAL A 147 -18.84 -15.01 -8.52
C VAL A 147 -19.98 -15.40 -9.47
N ASN A 148 -19.64 -16.15 -10.47
CA ASN A 148 -20.65 -16.74 -11.36
C ASN A 148 -21.36 -17.88 -10.61
N PRO A 149 -22.71 -17.91 -10.58
CA PRO A 149 -23.52 -18.88 -9.87
C PRO A 149 -23.40 -20.32 -10.41
#